data_9893e1604603789d765d567457bdfbe0
#
_entry.id   9893e1604603789d765d567457bdfbe0
#
_cell.length_a   1.000
_cell.length_b   1.000
_cell.length_c   1.000
_cell.angle_alpha   90.00
_cell.angle_beta   90.00
_cell.angle_gamma   90.00
#
_symmetry.space_group_name_H-M   'P 1'
#
loop_
_entity.id
_entity.type
_entity.pdbx_description
1 polymer ?
#
loop_
_entity_poly.entity_id
_entity_poly.type
_entity_poly.pdbx_seq_one_letter_code
_entity_poly.pdbx_strand_id
1 'polypeptide(L)'
;AAMQEQPHEDVFLPALDGARLHARLYRVPHAHATVILCHGYHSHAEHDFSAQFPALYASGGCNLLLIDERAHGLSEGKCLTFGQLERYDIAQWVHWVREHSRVQRPIALYGVSMGAASVLLAAQLPELRDEIACVIADCGYSSFELEVTDAVHHGTNAPRWLQKPLARACVRILRRNGLDFDAVDTTPGMAALDIPILFFHGDADTFVPLHHSERNLAACRREQRLIVIPGAEHAMSAQVDPERYRRELLVFLWRNTNYLWAERDKPLR
;
A
#
# COMPACT_ATOMS: atom_id res chain seq x y z
N ALA A 1 -18.43 10.35 4.36
CA ALA A 1 -18.95 11.23 5.42
C ALA A 1 -17.90 11.43 6.51
N ALA A 2 -17.46 10.38 7.24
CA ALA A 2 -16.59 10.54 8.42
C ALA A 2 -15.22 11.23 8.13
N MET A 3 -14.60 11.01 6.97
CA MET A 3 -13.34 11.66 6.62
C MET A 3 -13.53 13.14 6.27
N GLN A 4 -14.56 13.45 5.49
CA GLN A 4 -14.82 14.83 5.02
C GLN A 4 -15.23 15.78 6.15
N GLU A 5 -15.71 15.24 7.25
CA GLU A 5 -16.11 16.01 8.45
C GLU A 5 -14.92 16.34 9.35
N GLN A 6 -13.78 15.63 9.19
CA GLN A 6 -12.60 15.90 9.99
C GLN A 6 -11.73 16.99 9.37
N PRO A 7 -11.17 17.90 10.19
CA PRO A 7 -10.27 18.92 9.70
C PRO A 7 -9.01 18.29 9.09
N HIS A 8 -8.63 18.77 7.90
CA HIS A 8 -7.45 18.32 7.18
C HIS A 8 -6.78 19.49 6.45
N GLU A 9 -5.56 19.26 6.04
CA GLU A 9 -4.78 20.16 5.18
C GLU A 9 -4.58 19.48 3.83
N ASP A 10 -4.89 20.18 2.72
CA ASP A 10 -4.46 19.76 1.40
C ASP A 10 -2.97 20.11 1.23
N VAL A 11 -2.17 19.11 0.92
CA VAL A 11 -0.72 19.27 0.74
C VAL A 11 -0.32 18.82 -0.66
N PHE A 12 0.66 19.51 -1.22
CA PHE A 12 1.14 19.24 -2.57
C PHE A 12 2.66 19.15 -2.59
N LEU A 13 3.18 18.26 -3.44
CA LEU A 13 4.61 18.18 -3.72
C LEU A 13 4.85 17.79 -5.18
N PRO A 14 6.04 18.10 -5.75
CA PRO A 14 6.39 17.61 -7.07
C PRO A 14 6.89 16.17 -7.02
N ALA A 15 6.43 15.33 -7.96
CA ALA A 15 7.04 14.05 -8.25
C ALA A 15 8.39 14.24 -8.96
N LEU A 16 9.18 13.16 -9.09
CA LEU A 16 10.48 13.21 -9.77
C LEU A 16 10.39 13.63 -11.25
N ASP A 17 9.28 13.36 -11.90
CA ASP A 17 8.98 13.75 -13.28
C ASP A 17 8.31 15.14 -13.40
N GLY A 18 8.15 15.83 -12.27
CA GLY A 18 7.57 17.17 -12.18
C GLY A 18 6.05 17.21 -12.09
N ALA A 19 5.35 16.06 -12.10
CA ALA A 19 3.92 16.01 -11.84
C ALA A 19 3.61 16.49 -10.41
N ARG A 20 2.57 17.32 -10.25
CA ARG A 20 2.15 17.79 -8.93
C ARG A 20 1.30 16.70 -8.26
N LEU A 21 1.78 16.19 -7.14
CA LEU A 21 1.08 15.21 -6.30
C LEU A 21 0.31 15.90 -5.18
N HIS A 22 -0.81 15.33 -4.80
CA HIS A 22 -1.70 15.81 -3.76
C HIS A 22 -1.89 14.75 -2.67
N ALA A 23 -2.06 15.22 -1.43
CA ALA A 23 -2.51 14.40 -0.32
C ALA A 23 -3.32 15.23 0.68
N ARG A 24 -4.14 14.56 1.50
CA ARG A 24 -4.82 15.14 2.66
C ARG A 24 -4.16 14.70 3.94
N LEU A 25 -3.70 15.68 4.71
CA LEU A 25 -3.09 15.46 6.01
C LEU A 25 -4.09 15.71 7.13
N TYR A 26 -4.43 14.66 7.86
CA TYR A 26 -5.21 14.71 9.09
C TYR A 26 -4.25 14.69 10.28
N ARG A 27 -4.12 15.85 10.95
CA ARG A 27 -3.29 15.96 12.15
C ARG A 27 -4.08 15.51 13.38
N VAL A 28 -3.45 14.64 14.15
CA VAL A 28 -4.03 14.15 15.40
C VAL A 28 -3.20 14.70 16.58
N PRO A 29 -3.83 15.32 17.58
CA PRO A 29 -3.12 15.81 18.76
C PRO A 29 -2.30 14.70 19.42
N HIS A 30 -1.04 15.00 19.74
CA HIS A 30 -0.12 14.06 20.38
C HIS A 30 0.21 12.79 19.58
N ALA A 31 -0.08 12.76 18.29
CA ALA A 31 0.31 11.63 17.45
C ALA A 31 1.82 11.33 17.59
N HIS A 32 2.16 10.06 17.71
CA HIS A 32 3.54 9.59 17.86
C HIS A 32 4.07 8.99 16.55
N ALA A 33 3.25 8.81 15.53
CA ALA A 33 3.61 8.28 14.22
C ALA A 33 2.83 8.99 13.10
N THR A 34 3.18 8.68 11.84
CA THR A 34 2.39 9.04 10.67
C THR A 34 2.14 7.79 9.84
N VAL A 35 0.90 7.58 9.39
CA VAL A 35 0.53 6.55 8.43
C VAL A 35 0.28 7.21 7.09
N ILE A 36 1.00 6.78 6.05
CA ILE A 36 0.77 7.17 4.66
C ILE A 36 -0.15 6.11 4.04
N LEU A 37 -1.32 6.53 3.56
CA LEU A 37 -2.37 5.65 3.04
C LEU A 37 -2.46 5.80 1.52
N CYS A 38 -2.31 4.68 0.81
CA CYS A 38 -2.23 4.58 -0.65
C CYS A 38 -3.39 3.75 -1.18
N HIS A 39 -4.30 4.38 -1.94
CA HIS A 39 -5.49 3.73 -2.47
C HIS A 39 -5.22 2.85 -3.70
N GLY A 40 -6.22 2.08 -4.12
CA GLY A 40 -6.15 1.17 -5.26
C GLY A 40 -6.41 1.82 -6.61
N TYR A 41 -6.36 0.99 -7.64
CA TYR A 41 -6.60 1.33 -9.03
C TYR A 41 -8.01 1.87 -9.26
N HIS A 42 -8.11 3.01 -9.98
CA HIS A 42 -9.38 3.70 -10.26
C HIS A 42 -10.24 3.94 -9.02
N SER A 43 -9.62 4.10 -7.85
CA SER A 43 -10.26 4.39 -6.58
C SER A 43 -9.83 5.75 -6.02
N HIS A 44 -10.11 5.99 -4.78
CA HIS A 44 -9.69 7.16 -4.00
C HIS A 44 -9.68 6.81 -2.51
N ALA A 45 -8.94 7.58 -1.74
CA ALA A 45 -8.70 7.26 -0.34
C ALA A 45 -9.97 7.18 0.51
N GLU A 46 -10.98 8.03 0.24
CA GLU A 46 -12.25 8.01 0.98
C GLU A 46 -13.08 6.75 0.73
N HIS A 47 -12.90 6.10 -0.40
CA HIS A 47 -13.54 4.83 -0.69
C HIS A 47 -12.81 3.69 0.00
N ASP A 48 -11.52 3.53 -0.28
CA ASP A 48 -10.76 2.36 0.14
C ASP A 48 -10.52 2.32 1.65
N PHE A 49 -10.38 3.47 2.29
CA PHE A 49 -10.13 3.57 3.73
C PHE A 49 -11.37 3.96 4.56
N SER A 50 -12.56 3.92 3.98
CA SER A 50 -13.80 4.32 4.67
C SER A 50 -14.07 3.53 5.95
N ALA A 51 -13.77 2.24 5.97
CA ALA A 51 -13.95 1.36 7.13
C ALA A 51 -12.83 1.50 8.17
N GLN A 52 -11.60 1.78 7.74
CA GLN A 52 -10.41 1.81 8.59
C GLN A 52 -10.18 3.19 9.22
N PHE A 53 -10.47 4.26 8.48
CA PHE A 53 -10.19 5.64 8.88
C PHE A 53 -10.79 6.01 10.25
N PRO A 54 -12.06 5.72 10.57
CA PRO A 54 -12.61 6.09 11.86
C PRO A 54 -11.82 5.50 13.04
N ALA A 55 -11.39 4.25 12.91
CA ALA A 55 -10.61 3.59 13.95
C ALA A 55 -9.19 4.14 14.06
N LEU A 56 -8.53 4.39 12.94
CA LEU A 56 -7.19 4.97 12.88
C LEU A 56 -7.20 6.39 13.49
N TYR A 57 -8.15 7.23 13.06
CA TYR A 57 -8.27 8.61 13.55
C TYR A 57 -8.62 8.66 15.04
N ALA A 58 -9.61 7.88 15.48
CA ALA A 58 -10.03 7.83 16.88
C ALA A 58 -9.00 7.20 17.82
N SER A 59 -8.06 6.39 17.30
CA SER A 59 -6.96 5.84 18.11
C SER A 59 -6.07 6.92 18.71
N GLY A 60 -6.01 8.09 18.08
CA GLY A 60 -5.22 9.23 18.56
C GLY A 60 -3.70 9.06 18.37
N GLY A 61 -3.24 7.91 17.88
CA GLY A 61 -1.82 7.56 17.85
C GLY A 61 -1.05 8.07 16.64
N CYS A 62 -1.72 8.27 15.50
CA CYS A 62 -1.05 8.57 14.24
C CYS A 62 -1.68 9.75 13.51
N ASN A 63 -0.84 10.60 12.91
CA ASN A 63 -1.30 11.43 11.80
C ASN A 63 -1.61 10.54 10.61
N LEU A 64 -2.58 10.93 9.79
CA LEU A 64 -2.97 10.19 8.59
C LEU A 64 -2.72 11.06 7.37
N LEU A 65 -1.87 10.59 6.45
CA LEU A 65 -1.62 11.23 5.16
C LEU A 65 -2.24 10.36 4.07
N LEU A 66 -3.38 10.79 3.57
CA LEU A 66 -4.11 10.10 2.51
C LEU A 66 -3.66 10.68 1.17
N ILE A 67 -2.85 9.92 0.43
CA ILE A 67 -2.35 10.39 -0.86
C ILE A 67 -3.39 10.11 -1.97
N ASP A 68 -3.48 11.03 -2.91
CA ASP A 68 -4.04 10.74 -4.22
C ASP A 68 -2.90 10.15 -5.07
N GLU A 69 -3.02 8.90 -5.46
CA GLU A 69 -2.05 8.27 -6.37
C GLU A 69 -1.95 9.08 -7.67
N ARG A 70 -0.79 9.03 -8.37
CA ARG A 70 -0.65 9.73 -9.66
C ARG A 70 -1.81 9.43 -10.61
N ALA A 71 -2.23 10.39 -11.41
CA ALA A 71 -3.38 10.34 -12.30
C ALA A 71 -4.74 10.08 -11.62
N HIS A 72 -4.83 10.30 -10.29
CA HIS A 72 -6.08 10.25 -9.53
C HIS A 72 -6.31 11.54 -8.73
N GLY A 73 -7.55 11.79 -8.37
CA GLY A 73 -7.94 12.89 -7.52
C GLY A 73 -7.42 14.25 -7.99
N LEU A 74 -6.68 14.94 -7.13
CA LEU A 74 -6.01 16.19 -7.44
C LEU A 74 -4.53 16.03 -7.84
N SER A 75 -4.02 14.80 -7.84
CA SER A 75 -2.69 14.49 -8.34
C SER A 75 -2.65 14.49 -9.86
N GLU A 76 -1.62 15.15 -10.40
CA GLU A 76 -1.34 15.11 -11.83
C GLU A 76 -0.73 13.75 -12.22
N GLY A 77 -0.57 13.55 -13.51
CA GLY A 77 -0.03 12.34 -14.11
C GLY A 77 -0.76 12.00 -15.39
N LYS A 78 -0.05 11.36 -16.34
CA LYS A 78 -0.61 11.00 -17.65
C LYS A 78 -1.16 9.58 -17.68
N CYS A 79 -0.63 8.71 -16.83
CA CYS A 79 -0.99 7.29 -16.78
C CYS A 79 -0.63 6.69 -15.43
N LEU A 80 -1.27 5.59 -15.14
CA LEU A 80 -0.93 4.68 -14.04
C LEU A 80 0.19 3.76 -14.48
N THR A 81 1.09 3.43 -13.57
CA THR A 81 2.23 2.55 -13.85
C THR A 81 2.31 1.35 -12.90
N PHE A 82 1.23 1.11 -12.14
CA PHE A 82 1.04 -0.09 -11.31
C PHE A 82 2.19 -0.35 -10.33
N GLY A 83 2.71 0.72 -9.70
CA GLY A 83 3.81 0.66 -8.75
C GLY A 83 5.17 1.02 -9.34
N GLN A 84 5.33 1.12 -10.68
CA GLN A 84 6.62 1.46 -11.31
C GLN A 84 7.07 2.88 -10.97
N LEU A 85 6.20 3.87 -11.05
CA LEU A 85 6.46 5.26 -10.66
C LEU A 85 5.86 5.58 -9.30
N GLU A 86 4.71 4.99 -8.96
CA GLU A 86 4.00 5.21 -7.71
C GLU A 86 4.90 4.96 -6.48
N ARG A 87 5.82 3.99 -6.51
CA ARG A 87 6.79 3.76 -5.43
C ARG A 87 7.70 4.95 -5.17
N TYR A 88 8.08 5.71 -6.20
CA TYR A 88 8.91 6.90 -6.05
C TYR A 88 8.08 8.09 -5.55
N ASP A 89 6.80 8.16 -5.93
CA ASP A 89 5.89 9.17 -5.40
C ASP A 89 5.68 8.95 -3.88
N ILE A 90 5.52 7.69 -3.47
CA ILE A 90 5.46 7.33 -2.04
C ILE A 90 6.74 7.70 -1.32
N ALA A 91 7.92 7.50 -1.94
CA ALA A 91 9.19 7.94 -1.37
C ALA A 91 9.24 9.46 -1.18
N GLN A 92 8.76 10.26 -2.16
CA GLN A 92 8.66 11.71 -2.01
C GLN A 92 7.73 12.09 -0.85
N TRP A 93 6.61 11.38 -0.63
CA TRP A 93 5.74 11.60 0.52
C TRP A 93 6.40 11.24 1.86
N VAL A 94 7.20 10.17 1.92
CA VAL A 94 7.99 9.83 3.11
C VAL A 94 8.98 10.95 3.43
N HIS A 95 9.74 11.44 2.44
CA HIS A 95 10.67 12.55 2.60
C HIS A 95 9.95 13.82 3.04
N TRP A 96 8.82 14.14 2.42
CA TRP A 96 7.99 15.28 2.81
C TRP A 96 7.55 15.21 4.28
N VAL A 97 7.10 14.04 4.75
CA VAL A 97 6.73 13.82 6.16
C VAL A 97 7.94 14.07 7.07
N ARG A 98 9.13 13.62 6.69
CA ARG A 98 10.36 13.85 7.46
C ARG A 98 10.71 15.33 7.57
N GLU A 99 10.65 16.04 6.48
CA GLU A 99 10.98 17.48 6.42
C GLU A 99 9.98 18.34 7.18
N HIS A 100 8.71 17.99 7.16
CA HIS A 100 7.62 18.74 7.80
C HIS A 100 7.28 18.28 9.22
N SER A 101 8.01 17.29 9.74
CA SER A 101 7.89 16.81 11.12
C SER A 101 8.91 17.47 12.03
N ARG A 102 8.45 18.14 13.08
CA ARG A 102 9.34 18.78 14.08
C ARG A 102 10.15 17.75 14.89
N VAL A 103 9.70 16.53 14.94
CA VAL A 103 10.32 15.40 15.66
C VAL A 103 10.32 14.20 14.73
N GLN A 104 11.44 13.47 14.72
CA GLN A 104 11.54 12.20 14.00
C GLN A 104 10.56 11.20 14.59
N ARG A 105 9.48 10.93 13.86
CA ARG A 105 8.43 10.00 14.26
C ARG A 105 8.40 8.80 13.32
N PRO A 106 8.01 7.61 13.81
CA PRO A 106 7.81 6.44 12.96
C PRO A 106 6.85 6.73 11.80
N ILE A 107 7.19 6.23 10.61
CA ILE A 107 6.32 6.29 9.44
C ILE A 107 5.89 4.87 9.10
N ALA A 108 4.59 4.63 9.02
CA ALA A 108 4.02 3.40 8.51
C ALA A 108 3.46 3.64 7.10
N LEU A 109 3.64 2.68 6.20
CA LEU A 109 2.99 2.66 4.90
C LEU A 109 1.79 1.71 4.95
N TYR A 110 0.67 2.14 4.40
CA TYR A 110 -0.52 1.32 4.33
C TYR A 110 -1.16 1.46 2.94
N GLY A 111 -1.25 0.36 2.20
CA GLY A 111 -1.82 0.33 0.87
C GLY A 111 -2.94 -0.69 0.71
N VAL A 112 -3.86 -0.40 -0.20
CA VAL A 112 -4.95 -1.30 -0.63
C VAL A 112 -4.78 -1.59 -2.12
N SER A 113 -4.86 -2.85 -2.52
CA SER A 113 -4.82 -3.30 -3.93
C SER A 113 -3.54 -2.81 -4.65
N MET A 114 -3.66 -1.98 -5.70
CA MET A 114 -2.52 -1.35 -6.37
C MET A 114 -1.66 -0.56 -5.37
N GLY A 115 -2.27 0.18 -4.45
CA GLY A 115 -1.56 0.90 -3.39
C GLY A 115 -0.77 -0.05 -2.49
N ALA A 116 -1.28 -1.27 -2.21
CA ALA A 116 -0.55 -2.28 -1.44
C ALA A 116 0.71 -2.77 -2.15
N ALA A 117 0.64 -3.01 -3.45
CA ALA A 117 1.82 -3.34 -4.25
C ALA A 117 2.80 -2.17 -4.28
N SER A 118 2.30 -0.93 -4.45
CA SER A 118 3.12 0.29 -4.49
C SER A 118 3.88 0.53 -3.18
N VAL A 119 3.24 0.35 -2.00
CA VAL A 119 3.94 0.49 -0.71
C VAL A 119 4.97 -0.61 -0.48
N LEU A 120 4.71 -1.85 -0.93
CA LEU A 120 5.70 -2.94 -0.86
C LEU A 120 6.91 -2.65 -1.75
N LEU A 121 6.71 -2.13 -2.95
CA LEU A 121 7.78 -1.70 -3.86
C LEU A 121 8.54 -0.48 -3.32
N ALA A 122 7.84 0.51 -2.75
CA ALA A 122 8.46 1.67 -2.12
C ALA A 122 9.36 1.26 -0.96
N ALA A 123 8.89 0.36 -0.10
CA ALA A 123 9.66 -0.13 1.04
C ALA A 123 10.98 -0.83 0.65
N GLN A 124 11.10 -1.29 -0.60
CA GLN A 124 12.32 -1.91 -1.14
C GLN A 124 13.34 -0.88 -1.66
N LEU A 125 12.97 0.39 -1.76
CA LEU A 125 13.90 1.44 -2.20
C LEU A 125 15.01 1.63 -1.15
N PRO A 126 16.28 1.67 -1.56
CA PRO A 126 17.40 1.78 -0.63
C PRO A 126 17.33 3.01 0.27
N GLU A 127 16.84 4.14 -0.27
CA GLU A 127 16.68 5.40 0.45
C GLU A 127 15.61 5.37 1.54
N LEU A 128 14.69 4.39 1.50
CA LEU A 128 13.63 4.26 2.49
C LEU A 128 13.91 3.19 3.57
N ARG A 129 15.04 2.50 3.49
CA ARG A 129 15.36 1.34 4.35
C ARG A 129 15.21 1.63 5.84
N ASP A 130 15.67 2.80 6.29
CA ASP A 130 15.64 3.19 7.69
C ASP A 130 14.56 4.23 8.00
N GLU A 131 13.75 4.61 6.98
CA GLU A 131 12.72 5.62 7.10
C GLU A 131 11.36 5.05 7.49
N ILE A 132 11.12 3.77 7.20
CA ILE A 132 9.82 3.11 7.36
C ILE A 132 9.85 2.17 8.55
N ALA A 133 8.89 2.32 9.46
CA ALA A 133 8.75 1.48 10.65
C ALA A 133 8.07 0.14 10.35
N CYS A 134 7.04 0.14 9.51
CA CYS A 134 6.29 -1.05 9.12
C CYS A 134 5.43 -0.80 7.87
N VAL A 135 4.96 -1.88 7.26
CA VAL A 135 4.06 -1.84 6.10
C VAL A 135 2.78 -2.64 6.39
N ILE A 136 1.64 -2.13 5.95
CA ILE A 136 0.37 -2.83 5.87
C ILE A 136 -0.03 -2.94 4.40
N ALA A 137 -0.27 -4.15 3.92
CA ALA A 137 -0.62 -4.44 2.54
C ALA A 137 -1.92 -5.25 2.49
N ASP A 138 -3.00 -4.63 2.03
CA ASP A 138 -4.31 -5.28 1.89
C ASP A 138 -4.58 -5.61 0.43
N CYS A 139 -4.82 -6.87 0.11
CA CYS A 139 -5.15 -7.46 -1.19
C CYS A 139 -4.25 -7.00 -2.36
N GLY A 140 -2.96 -6.77 -2.10
CA GLY A 140 -2.01 -6.37 -3.14
C GLY A 140 -1.50 -7.54 -3.98
N TYR A 141 -1.21 -7.28 -5.26
CA TYR A 141 -0.57 -8.28 -6.12
C TYR A 141 0.93 -8.44 -5.81
N SER A 142 1.46 -9.62 -6.13
CA SER A 142 2.89 -9.94 -6.00
C SER A 142 3.66 -9.67 -7.28
N SER A 143 3.01 -9.76 -8.43
CA SER A 143 3.56 -9.50 -9.73
C SER A 143 2.44 -9.03 -10.65
N PHE A 144 2.64 -7.90 -11.33
CA PHE A 144 1.60 -7.38 -12.23
C PHE A 144 1.47 -8.24 -13.51
N GLU A 145 2.51 -8.95 -13.93
CA GLU A 145 2.40 -9.92 -15.03
C GLU A 145 1.50 -11.11 -14.65
N LEU A 146 1.63 -11.58 -13.41
CA LEU A 146 0.75 -12.63 -12.88
C LEU A 146 -0.69 -12.12 -12.76
N GLU A 147 -0.88 -10.90 -12.21
CA GLU A 147 -2.18 -10.25 -12.10
C GLU A 147 -2.89 -10.12 -13.45
N VAL A 148 -2.19 -9.69 -14.51
CA VAL A 148 -2.75 -9.64 -15.88
C VAL A 148 -3.16 -11.04 -16.35
N THR A 149 -2.43 -12.08 -15.96
CA THR A 149 -2.76 -13.47 -16.31
C THR A 149 -4.02 -13.94 -15.57
N ASP A 150 -4.14 -13.62 -14.28
CA ASP A 150 -5.29 -13.95 -13.45
C ASP A 150 -6.53 -13.16 -13.88
N ALA A 151 -6.38 -11.88 -14.19
CA ALA A 151 -7.46 -11.04 -14.73
C ALA A 151 -8.02 -11.60 -16.05
N VAL A 152 -7.18 -12.11 -16.94
CA VAL A 152 -7.63 -12.79 -18.16
C VAL A 152 -8.34 -14.11 -17.84
N HIS A 153 -7.84 -14.86 -16.85
CA HIS A 153 -8.41 -16.14 -16.45
C HIS A 153 -9.80 -15.99 -15.82
N HIS A 154 -9.95 -15.05 -14.91
CA HIS A 154 -11.20 -14.85 -14.15
C HIS A 154 -12.14 -13.84 -14.79
N GLY A 155 -11.60 -12.84 -15.47
CA GLY A 155 -12.37 -11.74 -16.06
C GLY A 155 -12.88 -11.97 -17.49
N THR A 156 -12.50 -13.07 -18.15
CA THR A 156 -12.94 -13.34 -19.53
C THR A 156 -13.61 -14.69 -19.69
N ASN A 157 -14.60 -14.77 -20.61
CA ASN A 157 -15.20 -16.03 -21.04
C ASN A 157 -14.36 -16.74 -22.14
N ALA A 158 -13.09 -16.38 -22.31
CA ALA A 158 -12.24 -16.97 -23.31
C ALA A 158 -12.00 -18.47 -23.03
N PRO A 159 -12.02 -19.34 -24.04
CA PRO A 159 -11.67 -20.76 -23.86
C PRO A 159 -10.28 -20.89 -23.22
N ARG A 160 -10.07 -21.87 -22.34
CA ARG A 160 -8.81 -22.07 -21.58
C ARG A 160 -7.57 -22.06 -22.47
N TRP A 161 -7.64 -22.61 -23.68
CA TRP A 161 -6.52 -22.63 -24.61
C TRP A 161 -6.14 -21.25 -25.16
N LEU A 162 -7.08 -20.29 -25.14
CA LEU A 162 -6.86 -18.92 -25.63
C LEU A 162 -6.41 -17.96 -24.50
N GLN A 163 -6.68 -18.27 -23.23
CA GLN A 163 -6.38 -17.38 -22.12
C GLN A 163 -4.89 -17.04 -22.00
N LYS A 164 -3.99 -18.04 -22.07
CA LYS A 164 -2.53 -17.80 -22.04
C LYS A 164 -2.03 -16.95 -23.23
N PRO A 165 -2.41 -17.22 -24.48
CA PRO A 165 -2.09 -16.33 -25.61
C PRO A 165 -2.61 -14.90 -25.41
N LEU A 166 -3.83 -14.74 -24.87
CA LEU A 166 -4.42 -13.43 -24.62
C LEU A 166 -3.65 -12.67 -23.53
N ALA A 167 -3.36 -13.28 -22.39
CA ALA A 167 -2.54 -12.69 -21.33
C ALA A 167 -1.17 -12.22 -21.86
N ARG A 168 -0.48 -13.08 -22.66
CA ARG A 168 0.79 -12.71 -23.28
C ARG A 168 0.65 -11.54 -24.25
N ALA A 169 -0.46 -11.43 -24.98
CA ALA A 169 -0.72 -10.30 -25.85
C ALA A 169 -0.92 -9.00 -25.03
N CYS A 170 -1.70 -9.05 -23.94
CA CYS A 170 -1.87 -7.93 -23.02
C CYS A 170 -0.53 -7.46 -22.43
N VAL A 171 0.27 -8.39 -21.88
CA VAL A 171 1.61 -8.09 -21.36
C VAL A 171 2.50 -7.44 -22.43
N ARG A 172 2.49 -7.96 -23.66
CA ARG A 172 3.28 -7.38 -24.76
C ARG A 172 2.83 -5.96 -25.11
N ILE A 173 1.54 -5.69 -25.10
CA ILE A 173 0.99 -4.35 -25.36
C ILE A 173 1.42 -3.40 -24.24
N LEU A 174 1.27 -3.78 -22.99
CA LEU A 174 1.65 -2.95 -21.83
C LEU A 174 3.16 -2.67 -21.83
N ARG A 175 4.01 -3.66 -22.11
CA ARG A 175 5.47 -3.46 -22.26
C ARG A 175 5.81 -2.46 -23.38
N ARG A 176 5.11 -2.51 -24.51
CA ARG A 176 5.30 -1.55 -25.62
C ARG A 176 4.87 -0.13 -25.24
N ASN A 177 3.97 0.01 -24.28
CA ASN A 177 3.53 1.29 -23.72
C ASN A 177 4.39 1.76 -22.53
N GLY A 178 5.53 1.12 -22.27
CA GLY A 178 6.52 1.57 -21.30
C GLY A 178 6.39 0.95 -19.90
N LEU A 179 5.51 -0.05 -19.71
CA LEU A 179 5.44 -0.75 -18.43
C LEU A 179 6.55 -1.80 -18.33
N ASP A 180 7.40 -1.67 -17.31
CA ASP A 180 8.42 -2.64 -16.95
C ASP A 180 7.86 -3.61 -15.90
N PHE A 181 7.53 -4.83 -16.32
CA PHE A 181 6.95 -5.85 -15.45
C PHE A 181 7.93 -6.34 -14.37
N ASP A 182 9.23 -6.29 -14.62
CA ASP A 182 10.23 -6.65 -13.61
C ASP A 182 10.28 -5.59 -12.51
N ALA A 183 10.05 -4.33 -12.88
CA ALA A 183 9.95 -3.23 -11.93
C ALA A 183 8.68 -3.28 -11.06
N VAL A 184 7.63 -3.99 -11.47
CA VAL A 184 6.37 -4.13 -10.73
C VAL A 184 6.13 -5.56 -10.21
N ASP A 185 7.21 -6.29 -9.97
CA ASP A 185 7.24 -7.54 -9.18
C ASP A 185 7.75 -7.19 -7.77
N THR A 186 6.93 -7.46 -6.75
CA THR A 186 7.28 -7.16 -5.36
C THR A 186 8.19 -8.23 -4.75
N THR A 187 8.15 -9.48 -5.27
CA THR A 187 8.77 -10.64 -4.62
C THR A 187 10.30 -10.61 -4.56
N PRO A 188 11.04 -10.08 -5.57
CA PRO A 188 12.51 -10.15 -5.54
C PRO A 188 13.14 -9.38 -4.37
N GLY A 189 12.55 -8.25 -3.98
CA GLY A 189 13.08 -7.41 -2.91
C GLY A 189 12.59 -7.77 -1.50
N MET A 190 11.53 -8.59 -1.38
CA MET A 190 10.93 -8.93 -0.07
C MET A 190 11.91 -9.57 0.90
N ALA A 191 12.83 -10.40 0.42
CA ALA A 191 13.82 -11.06 1.24
C ALA A 191 14.85 -10.10 1.88
N ALA A 192 15.01 -8.89 1.33
CA ALA A 192 15.91 -7.86 1.84
C ALA A 192 15.24 -6.92 2.85
N LEU A 193 13.91 -6.95 2.97
CA LEU A 193 13.16 -6.12 3.90
C LEU A 193 13.34 -6.64 5.33
N ASP A 194 13.88 -5.79 6.20
CA ASP A 194 14.05 -6.04 7.64
C ASP A 194 13.02 -5.25 8.48
N ILE A 195 11.84 -5.00 7.92
CA ILE A 195 10.74 -4.30 8.56
C ILE A 195 9.53 -5.22 8.73
N PRO A 196 8.71 -5.03 9.78
CA PRO A 196 7.47 -5.76 9.95
C PRO A 196 6.46 -5.48 8.82
N ILE A 197 5.81 -6.53 8.31
CA ILE A 197 4.76 -6.42 7.31
C ILE A 197 3.52 -7.17 7.78
N LEU A 198 2.38 -6.54 7.68
CA LEU A 198 1.07 -7.16 7.92
C LEU A 198 0.32 -7.22 6.59
N PHE A 199 -0.02 -8.42 6.17
CA PHE A 199 -0.88 -8.66 5.01
C PHE A 199 -2.31 -8.92 5.47
N PHE A 200 -3.28 -8.32 4.76
CA PHE A 200 -4.68 -8.71 4.79
C PHE A 200 -5.10 -9.20 3.42
N HIS A 201 -5.99 -10.19 3.36
CA HIS A 201 -6.57 -10.67 2.11
C HIS A 201 -7.88 -11.40 2.34
N GLY A 202 -8.84 -11.23 1.45
CA GLY A 202 -10.06 -12.02 1.41
C GLY A 202 -9.84 -13.33 0.65
N ASP A 203 -10.40 -14.44 1.13
CA ASP A 203 -10.27 -15.74 0.42
C ASP A 203 -11.27 -15.88 -0.76
N ALA A 204 -12.25 -14.99 -0.85
CA ALA A 204 -13.17 -14.89 -1.98
C ALA A 204 -12.75 -13.83 -3.03
N ASP A 205 -11.55 -13.24 -2.90
CA ASP A 205 -11.03 -12.27 -3.85
C ASP A 205 -10.69 -12.96 -5.19
N THR A 206 -11.49 -12.66 -6.22
CA THR A 206 -11.29 -13.15 -7.59
C THR A 206 -10.68 -12.10 -8.51
N PHE A 207 -10.51 -10.86 -8.04
CA PHE A 207 -9.87 -9.78 -8.79
C PHE A 207 -8.36 -9.84 -8.63
N VAL A 208 -7.86 -9.81 -7.39
CA VAL A 208 -6.47 -10.14 -7.03
C VAL A 208 -6.52 -11.38 -6.15
N PRO A 209 -6.29 -12.60 -6.66
CA PRO A 209 -6.44 -13.82 -5.88
C PRO A 209 -5.48 -13.92 -4.69
N LEU A 210 -5.92 -14.57 -3.62
CA LEU A 210 -5.20 -14.73 -2.34
C LEU A 210 -3.74 -15.19 -2.51
N HIS A 211 -3.45 -16.01 -3.53
CA HIS A 211 -2.09 -16.53 -3.76
C HIS A 211 -1.05 -15.42 -3.99
N HIS A 212 -1.45 -14.20 -4.37
CA HIS A 212 -0.54 -13.05 -4.46
C HIS A 212 0.03 -12.68 -3.08
N SER A 213 -0.82 -12.56 -2.05
CA SER A 213 -0.33 -12.30 -0.69
C SER A 213 0.45 -13.48 -0.13
N GLU A 214 0.07 -14.71 -0.44
CA GLU A 214 0.84 -15.92 -0.07
C GLU A 214 2.23 -15.92 -0.69
N ARG A 215 2.38 -15.52 -1.97
CA ARG A 215 3.67 -15.37 -2.65
C ARG A 215 4.53 -14.28 -2.01
N ASN A 216 3.95 -13.13 -1.69
CA ASN A 216 4.64 -12.05 -0.99
C ASN A 216 5.13 -12.53 0.38
N LEU A 217 4.28 -13.20 1.15
CA LEU A 217 4.64 -13.77 2.45
C LEU A 217 5.77 -14.79 2.33
N ALA A 218 5.69 -15.71 1.35
CA ALA A 218 6.71 -16.74 1.13
C ALA A 218 8.06 -16.16 0.70
N ALA A 219 8.09 -14.97 0.08
CA ALA A 219 9.31 -14.27 -0.31
C ALA A 219 9.99 -13.55 0.87
N CYS A 220 9.32 -13.35 1.99
CA CYS A 220 9.89 -12.71 3.18
C CYS A 220 10.87 -13.65 3.90
N ARG A 221 12.00 -13.12 4.39
CA ARG A 221 12.93 -13.89 5.25
C ARG A 221 12.48 -13.96 6.68
N ARG A 222 11.88 -12.89 7.20
CA ARG A 222 11.35 -12.83 8.55
C ARG A 222 9.94 -13.41 8.58
N GLU A 223 9.55 -13.92 9.73
CA GLU A 223 8.15 -14.27 9.97
C GLU A 223 7.30 -13.00 9.91
N GLN A 224 6.43 -12.95 8.91
CA GLN A 224 5.44 -11.90 8.70
C GLN A 224 4.05 -12.50 8.93
N ARG A 225 3.02 -11.65 8.95
CA ARG A 225 1.66 -12.11 9.24
C ARG A 225 0.75 -11.86 8.05
N LEU A 226 0.02 -12.90 7.63
CA LEU A 226 -1.10 -12.83 6.70
C LEU A 226 -2.39 -13.14 7.45
N ILE A 227 -3.31 -12.17 7.44
CA ILE A 227 -4.65 -12.31 8.00
C ILE A 227 -5.62 -12.54 6.85
N VAL A 228 -6.05 -13.78 6.71
CA VAL A 228 -7.08 -14.14 5.73
C VAL A 228 -8.46 -13.90 6.35
N ILE A 229 -9.31 -13.16 5.62
CA ILE A 229 -10.70 -12.87 6.02
C ILE A 229 -11.64 -13.73 5.19
N PRO A 230 -12.29 -14.74 5.81
CA PRO A 230 -13.17 -15.66 5.11
C PRO A 230 -14.36 -14.95 4.45
N GLY A 231 -14.61 -15.25 3.18
CA GLY A 231 -15.73 -14.73 2.40
C GLY A 231 -15.54 -13.28 1.94
N ALA A 232 -14.43 -12.63 2.24
CA ALA A 232 -14.17 -11.28 1.76
C ALA A 232 -13.74 -11.31 0.28
N GLU A 233 -14.39 -10.48 -0.53
CA GLU A 233 -14.01 -10.18 -1.90
C GLU A 233 -12.90 -9.11 -1.91
N HIS A 234 -12.53 -8.64 -3.12
CA HIS A 234 -11.47 -7.65 -3.32
C HIS A 234 -11.70 -6.36 -2.53
N ALA A 235 -10.71 -5.96 -1.72
CA ALA A 235 -10.74 -4.78 -0.86
C ALA A 235 -11.87 -4.75 0.18
N MET A 236 -12.53 -5.89 0.46
CA MET A 236 -13.66 -5.98 1.37
C MET A 236 -13.31 -6.55 2.76
N SER A 237 -12.04 -6.84 3.02
CA SER A 237 -11.60 -7.45 4.28
C SER A 237 -12.07 -6.69 5.54
N ALA A 238 -11.97 -5.36 5.51
CA ALA A 238 -12.37 -4.51 6.64
C ALA A 238 -13.89 -4.37 6.80
N GLN A 239 -14.66 -4.59 5.74
CA GLN A 239 -16.12 -4.54 5.77
C GLN A 239 -16.73 -5.86 6.23
N VAL A 240 -16.11 -7.00 5.84
CA VAL A 240 -16.62 -8.35 6.16
C VAL A 240 -16.35 -8.72 7.62
N ASP A 241 -15.14 -8.44 8.14
CA ASP A 241 -14.82 -8.66 9.56
C ASP A 241 -14.17 -7.41 10.17
N PRO A 242 -14.96 -6.35 10.43
CA PRO A 242 -14.42 -5.06 10.89
C PRO A 242 -13.75 -5.15 12.25
N GLU A 243 -14.22 -6.02 13.14
CA GLU A 243 -13.65 -6.13 14.49
C GLU A 243 -12.27 -6.79 14.47
N ARG A 244 -12.14 -7.91 13.77
CA ARG A 244 -10.86 -8.61 13.62
C ARG A 244 -9.88 -7.74 12.86
N TYR A 245 -10.30 -7.17 11.74
CA TYR A 245 -9.46 -6.29 10.93
C TYR A 245 -8.91 -5.12 11.75
N ARG A 246 -9.80 -4.37 12.40
CA ARG A 246 -9.43 -3.23 13.26
C ARG A 246 -8.47 -3.64 14.37
N ARG A 247 -8.75 -4.72 15.08
CA ARG A 247 -7.88 -5.23 16.16
C ARG A 247 -6.49 -5.54 15.65
N GLU A 248 -6.36 -6.32 14.58
CA GLU A 248 -5.07 -6.72 14.03
C GLU A 248 -4.28 -5.49 13.50
N LEU A 249 -4.96 -4.57 12.81
CA LEU A 249 -4.38 -3.34 12.30
C LEU A 249 -3.84 -2.45 13.44
N LEU A 250 -4.67 -2.14 14.44
CA LEU A 250 -4.28 -1.23 15.52
C LEU A 250 -3.19 -1.83 16.43
N VAL A 251 -3.27 -3.13 16.73
CA VAL A 251 -2.23 -3.83 17.51
C VAL A 251 -0.91 -3.85 16.74
N PHE A 252 -0.95 -4.11 15.43
CA PHE A 252 0.26 -4.10 14.59
C PHE A 252 0.90 -2.71 14.53
N LEU A 253 0.12 -1.68 14.26
CA LEU A 253 0.61 -0.29 14.25
C LEU A 253 1.21 0.09 15.60
N TRP A 254 0.48 -0.15 16.69
CA TRP A 254 0.96 0.21 18.03
C TRP A 254 2.30 -0.47 18.36
N ARG A 255 2.44 -1.76 18.10
CA ARG A 255 3.68 -2.50 18.36
C ARG A 255 4.87 -1.97 17.57
N ASN A 256 4.65 -1.58 16.32
CA ASN A 256 5.74 -1.21 15.41
C ASN A 256 6.05 0.29 15.38
N THR A 257 5.15 1.12 15.91
CA THR A 257 5.38 2.57 15.96
C THR A 257 5.72 3.08 17.36
N ASN A 258 5.31 2.39 18.44
CA ASN A 258 5.61 2.83 19.81
C ASN A 258 6.83 2.12 20.41
N TYR A 259 6.84 0.79 20.36
CA TYR A 259 7.81 0.00 21.12
C TYR A 259 9.12 -0.23 20.36
N LEU A 260 9.04 -0.73 19.15
CA LEU A 260 10.24 -1.13 18.39
C LEU A 260 11.02 0.06 17.83
N TRP A 261 10.36 1.18 17.54
CA TRP A 261 11.06 2.38 17.08
C TRP A 261 11.89 3.01 18.19
N ALA A 262 11.37 3.07 19.41
CA ALA A 262 12.11 3.57 20.57
C ALA A 262 13.35 2.73 20.94
N GLU A 263 13.42 1.48 20.49
CA GLU A 263 14.60 0.62 20.70
C GLU A 263 15.65 0.75 19.59
N ARG A 264 15.25 1.11 18.35
CA ARG A 264 16.20 1.36 17.25
C ARG A 264 17.11 2.56 17.50
N ASP A 265 16.60 3.59 18.19
CA ASP A 265 17.35 4.81 18.53
C ASP A 265 18.25 4.67 19.76
N LYS A 266 18.27 3.52 20.43
CA LYS A 266 19.24 3.28 21.49
C LYS A 266 20.59 2.93 20.85
N PRO A 267 21.67 3.70 21.12
CA PRO A 267 23.00 3.31 20.66
C PRO A 267 23.30 1.90 21.17
N LEU A 268 23.80 1.05 20.29
CA LEU A 268 24.32 -0.27 20.65
C LEU A 268 25.34 -0.06 21.75
N ARG A 269 25.03 -0.51 22.97
CA ARG A 269 25.92 -0.50 24.12
C ARG A 269 26.97 -1.58 23.99
#